data_69320657a2a08e9b8b16b1594b88597b
#
_entry.id   69320657a2a08e9b8b16b1594b88597b
#
_cell.length_a   1.000
_cell.length_b   1.000
_cell.length_c   1.000
_cell.angle_alpha   90.00
_cell.angle_beta   90.00
_cell.angle_gamma   90.00
#
_symmetry.space_group_name_H-M   'P 1'
#
loop_
_entity.id
_entity.type
_entity.pdbx_description
1 polymer ?
#
loop_
_entity_poly.entity_id
_entity_poly.type
_entity_poly.pdbx_seq_one_letter_code
_entity_poly.pdbx_strand_id
1 'polypeptide(L)'
;AEEHSCSRVFKVIHTEKQVEEELNLYVDFGGKVEDVFVYHKVYGVIRADMNIKSRMDVKRYLQDISEGKSTQLMKLTSNYHYHTISAEREEILDMIQEELEKRGFLAKLQDYEPVDFWGTSEEA
;
A
#
# COMPACT_ATOMS: atom_id res chain seq x y z
N ALA A 1 -4.15 -9.29 25.46
CA ALA A 1 -4.30 -8.00 25.18
C ALA A 1 -4.49 -7.75 23.79
N GLU A 2 -5.22 -6.87 23.52
CA GLU A 2 -5.33 -6.57 22.29
C GLU A 2 -4.26 -5.85 21.80
N GLU A 3 -4.01 -5.98 20.65
CA GLU A 3 -3.01 -5.33 20.09
C GLU A 3 -3.41 -4.03 19.77
N HIS A 4 -2.57 -3.09 19.90
CA HIS A 4 -2.82 -1.76 19.51
C HIS A 4 -2.07 -1.51 18.27
N SER A 5 -2.53 -2.05 17.19
CA SER A 5 -1.84 -1.81 15.94
C SER A 5 -2.23 -0.44 15.40
N CYS A 6 -1.31 0.14 14.69
CA CYS A 6 -1.51 1.42 14.00
C CYS A 6 -1.60 1.15 12.53
N SER A 7 -2.21 2.05 11.79
CA SER A 7 -2.20 1.91 10.34
C SER A 7 -2.05 3.27 9.69
N ARG A 8 -1.59 3.27 8.45
CA ARG A 8 -1.38 4.49 7.69
C ARG A 8 -1.53 4.15 6.22
N VAL A 9 -2.10 5.06 5.47
CA VAL A 9 -2.24 4.87 4.04
C VAL A 9 -1.12 5.61 3.34
N PHE A 10 -0.44 4.92 2.43
CA PHE A 10 0.61 5.55 1.63
C PHE A 10 0.17 5.55 0.18
N LYS A 11 0.35 6.68 -0.48
CA LYS A 11 0.15 6.77 -1.92
C LYS A 11 1.50 6.56 -2.57
N VAL A 12 1.61 5.57 -3.42
CA VAL A 12 2.91 5.21 -3.98
C VAL A 12 2.84 5.11 -5.50
N ILE A 13 4.01 5.21 -6.12
CA ILE A 13 4.15 5.05 -7.55
C ILE A 13 5.47 4.35 -7.81
N HIS A 14 5.43 3.34 -8.68
CA HIS A 14 6.65 2.65 -9.11
C HIS A 14 6.30 1.85 -10.34
N THR A 15 7.32 1.28 -10.99
CA THR A 15 7.08 0.45 -12.16
C THR A 15 6.71 -0.95 -11.73
N GLU A 16 6.23 -1.75 -12.67
CA GLU A 16 5.89 -3.14 -12.37
C GLU A 16 7.10 -3.92 -11.89
N LYS A 17 8.28 -3.55 -12.33
CA LYS A 17 9.49 -4.25 -11.92
C LYS A 17 9.85 -3.98 -10.47
N GLN A 18 9.29 -2.96 -9.89
CA GLN A 18 9.62 -2.57 -8.53
C GLN A 18 8.60 -3.05 -7.50
N VAL A 19 7.64 -3.86 -7.93
CA VAL A 19 6.59 -4.33 -7.02
C VAL A 19 7.20 -5.11 -5.86
N GLU A 20 8.10 -6.02 -6.18
CA GLU A 20 8.70 -6.85 -5.14
C GLU A 20 9.49 -6.00 -4.15
N GLU A 21 10.24 -5.05 -4.64
CA GLU A 21 11.02 -4.18 -3.77
C GLU A 21 10.13 -3.41 -2.82
N GLU A 22 9.03 -2.88 -3.33
CA GLU A 22 8.12 -2.12 -2.50
C GLU A 22 7.49 -2.99 -1.42
N LEU A 23 6.99 -4.15 -1.79
CA LEU A 23 6.33 -5.03 -0.83
C LEU A 23 7.30 -5.55 0.21
N ASN A 24 8.51 -5.89 -0.19
CA ASN A 24 9.53 -6.34 0.76
C ASN A 24 9.89 -5.23 1.74
N LEU A 25 9.88 -3.99 1.29
CA LEU A 25 10.17 -2.87 2.18
C LEU A 25 9.21 -2.86 3.36
N TYR A 26 7.93 -3.01 3.09
CA TYR A 26 6.94 -2.96 4.16
C TYR A 26 7.17 -4.07 5.18
N VAL A 27 7.35 -5.29 4.70
CA VAL A 27 7.46 -6.42 5.62
C VAL A 27 8.80 -6.45 6.33
N ASP A 28 9.86 -6.00 5.67
CA ASP A 28 11.19 -5.97 6.29
C ASP A 28 11.23 -5.00 7.47
N PHE A 29 10.42 -3.95 7.41
CA PHE A 29 10.40 -2.96 8.48
C PHE A 29 9.39 -3.30 9.56
N GLY A 30 8.67 -4.41 9.39
CA GLY A 30 7.72 -4.83 10.42
C GLY A 30 6.28 -4.47 10.14
N GLY A 31 5.98 -4.04 8.93
CA GLY A 31 4.63 -3.69 8.57
C GLY A 31 3.88 -4.84 7.93
N LYS A 32 2.56 -4.70 7.90
CA LYS A 32 1.70 -5.64 7.20
C LYS A 32 0.94 -4.87 6.13
N VAL A 33 0.94 -5.38 4.90
CA VAL A 33 0.20 -4.76 3.81
C VAL A 33 -1.22 -5.30 3.88
N GLU A 34 -2.16 -4.47 4.29
CA GLU A 34 -3.54 -4.91 4.45
C GLU A 34 -4.22 -5.01 3.11
N ASP A 35 -4.01 -4.01 2.25
CA ASP A 35 -4.72 -3.97 0.99
C ASP A 35 -3.97 -3.11 -0.01
N VAL A 36 -4.50 -3.07 -1.23
CA VAL A 36 -4.11 -2.12 -2.23
C VAL A 36 -5.40 -1.54 -2.78
N PHE A 37 -5.42 -0.26 -3.06
CA PHE A 37 -6.59 0.31 -3.70
C PHE A 37 -6.18 1.45 -4.61
N VAL A 38 -7.08 1.78 -5.55
CA VAL A 38 -6.89 2.88 -6.48
C VAL A 38 -8.19 3.65 -6.53
N TYR A 39 -8.10 4.90 -6.93
CA TYR A 39 -9.28 5.73 -7.08
C TYR A 39 -9.52 5.89 -8.57
N HIS A 40 -10.54 5.24 -9.06
CA HIS A 40 -10.86 5.24 -10.48
C HIS A 40 -11.94 6.27 -10.75
N LYS A 41 -11.79 7.04 -11.84
CA LYS A 41 -12.71 8.09 -12.15
C LYS A 41 -14.14 7.62 -12.27
N VAL A 42 -14.33 6.46 -12.82
CA VAL A 42 -15.68 5.97 -13.10
C VAL A 42 -16.21 5.11 -11.98
N TYR A 43 -15.37 4.20 -11.49
CA TYR A 43 -15.84 3.20 -10.54
C TYR A 43 -15.62 3.58 -9.07
N GLY A 44 -14.89 4.67 -8.82
CA GLY A 44 -14.60 5.06 -7.44
C GLY A 44 -13.43 4.24 -6.89
N VAL A 45 -13.50 3.90 -5.63
CA VAL A 45 -12.41 3.15 -5.01
C VAL A 45 -12.50 1.69 -5.39
N ILE A 46 -11.42 1.16 -5.95
CA ILE A 46 -11.31 -0.26 -6.27
C ILE A 46 -10.25 -0.82 -5.33
N ARG A 47 -10.63 -1.77 -4.51
CA ARG A 47 -9.75 -2.27 -3.45
C ARG A 47 -9.63 -3.77 -3.52
N ALA A 48 -8.45 -4.28 -3.20
CA ALA A 48 -8.21 -5.71 -3.08
C ALA A 48 -7.43 -5.97 -1.81
N ASP A 49 -7.86 -6.95 -1.04
CA ASP A 49 -7.16 -7.32 0.18
C ASP A 49 -5.88 -8.05 -0.16
N MET A 50 -4.84 -7.82 0.58
CA MET A 50 -3.56 -8.46 0.32
C MET A 50 -3.09 -9.31 1.49
N ASN A 51 -3.16 -8.79 2.70
CA ASN A 51 -2.76 -9.51 3.92
C ASN A 51 -1.35 -10.07 3.82
N ILE A 52 -0.42 -9.22 3.40
CA ILE A 52 0.96 -9.62 3.23
C ILE A 52 1.75 -9.19 4.45
N LYS A 53 2.35 -10.14 5.16
CA LYS A 53 3.11 -9.83 6.36
C LYS A 53 4.47 -10.47 6.39
N SER A 54 4.86 -11.18 5.36
CA SER A 54 6.18 -11.80 5.30
C SER A 54 6.66 -11.85 3.86
N ARG A 55 7.94 -12.10 3.71
CA ARG A 55 8.49 -12.24 2.36
C ARG A 55 7.92 -13.44 1.62
N MET A 56 7.52 -14.46 2.36
CA MET A 56 6.88 -15.60 1.74
C MET A 56 5.54 -15.19 1.12
N ASP A 57 4.81 -14.34 1.83
CA ASP A 57 3.54 -13.84 1.29
C ASP A 57 3.79 -12.99 0.05
N VAL A 58 4.88 -12.22 0.03
CA VAL A 58 5.22 -11.43 -1.15
C VAL A 58 5.47 -12.35 -2.34
N LYS A 59 6.20 -13.42 -2.11
CA LYS A 59 6.49 -14.36 -3.20
C LYS A 59 5.23 -15.00 -3.75
N ARG A 60 4.31 -15.35 -2.87
CA ARG A 60 3.05 -15.94 -3.32
C ARG A 60 2.24 -14.97 -4.14
N TYR A 61 2.21 -13.73 -3.70
CA TYR A 61 1.47 -12.70 -4.42
C TYR A 61 2.05 -12.50 -5.82
N LEU A 62 3.37 -12.42 -5.92
CA LEU A 62 4.01 -12.22 -7.21
C LEU A 62 3.79 -13.42 -8.12
N GLN A 63 3.79 -14.61 -7.55
CA GLN A 63 3.55 -15.80 -8.34
C GLN A 63 2.12 -15.81 -8.88
N ASP A 64 1.16 -15.42 -8.07
CA ASP A 64 -0.23 -15.37 -8.50
C ASP A 64 -0.42 -14.38 -9.64
N ILE A 65 0.25 -13.23 -9.58
CA ILE A 65 0.17 -12.26 -10.65
C ILE A 65 0.81 -12.79 -11.92
N SER A 66 1.97 -13.42 -11.80
CA SER A 66 2.67 -13.90 -12.98
C SER A 66 1.92 -15.05 -13.65
N GLU A 67 1.10 -15.77 -12.90
CA GLU A 67 0.29 -16.83 -13.46
C GLU A 67 -1.05 -16.32 -13.97
N GLY A 68 -1.26 -15.02 -13.91
CA GLY A 68 -2.49 -14.45 -14.43
C GLY A 68 -3.70 -14.60 -13.55
N LYS A 69 -3.49 -14.92 -12.27
CA LYS A 69 -4.62 -15.12 -11.36
C LYS A 69 -5.23 -13.81 -10.90
N SER A 70 -4.48 -12.72 -10.99
CA SER A 70 -5.04 -11.44 -10.64
C SER A 70 -4.39 -10.36 -11.49
N THR A 71 -5.04 -9.22 -11.58
CA THR A 71 -4.54 -8.10 -12.34
C THR A 71 -4.03 -7.06 -11.37
N GLN A 72 -2.92 -6.45 -11.68
CA GLN A 72 -2.40 -5.41 -10.82
C GLN A 72 -3.22 -4.16 -10.96
N LEU A 73 -3.76 -3.69 -9.85
CA LEU A 73 -4.63 -2.53 -9.87
C LEU A 73 -3.91 -1.27 -10.32
N MET A 74 -2.61 -1.20 -10.09
CA MET A 74 -1.87 0.01 -10.44
C MET A 74 -1.92 0.31 -11.93
N LYS A 75 -2.22 -0.69 -12.75
CA LYS A 75 -2.33 -0.46 -14.18
C LYS A 75 -3.53 0.41 -14.53
N LEU A 76 -4.49 0.52 -13.62
CA LEU A 76 -5.68 1.30 -13.88
C LEU A 76 -5.46 2.79 -13.68
N THR A 77 -4.38 3.18 -13.00
CA THR A 77 -4.15 4.58 -12.68
C THR A 77 -2.73 5.01 -12.94
N SER A 78 -2.14 4.53 -14.01
CA SER A 78 -0.79 4.93 -14.42
C SER A 78 0.24 4.66 -13.33
N ASN A 79 0.06 3.54 -12.66
CA ASN A 79 0.98 3.04 -11.63
C ASN A 79 0.83 3.71 -10.26
N TYR A 80 -0.03 4.71 -10.11
CA TYR A 80 -0.32 5.23 -8.78
C TYR A 80 -1.26 4.28 -8.07
N HIS A 81 -0.97 4.00 -6.81
CA HIS A 81 -1.87 3.19 -6.02
C HIS A 81 -1.65 3.51 -4.54
N TYR A 82 -2.51 2.97 -3.71
CA TYR A 82 -2.49 3.23 -2.28
C TYR A 82 -2.45 1.91 -1.56
N HIS A 83 -1.73 1.87 -0.46
CA HIS A 83 -1.71 0.69 0.42
C HIS A 83 -2.04 1.14 1.82
N THR A 84 -2.81 0.33 2.54
CA THR A 84 -2.97 0.50 3.98
C THR A 84 -1.95 -0.42 4.63
N ILE A 85 -1.06 0.17 5.40
CA ILE A 85 0.00 -0.58 6.08
C ILE A 85 -0.27 -0.50 7.57
N SER A 86 -0.27 -1.63 8.25
CA SER A 86 -0.44 -1.65 9.69
C SER A 86 0.85 -2.10 10.34
N ALA A 87 1.06 -1.69 11.57
CA ALA A 87 2.25 -2.04 12.32
C ALA A 87 1.93 -1.94 13.80
N GLU A 88 2.81 -2.45 14.63
CA GLU A 88 2.58 -2.43 16.07
C GLU A 88 2.79 -1.06 16.67
N ARG A 89 3.60 -0.22 16.04
CA ARG A 89 3.91 1.09 16.57
C ARG A 89 4.02 2.11 15.46
N GLU A 90 3.73 3.36 15.81
CA GLU A 90 3.81 4.45 14.84
C GLU A 90 5.22 4.64 14.30
N GLU A 91 6.23 4.36 15.14
CA GLU A 91 7.62 4.52 14.70
C GLU A 91 7.93 3.66 13.50
N ILE A 92 7.32 2.47 13.43
CA ILE A 92 7.53 1.60 12.29
C ILE A 92 6.98 2.24 11.03
N LEU A 93 5.80 2.85 11.14
CA LEU A 93 5.19 3.52 9.99
C LEU A 93 6.02 4.73 9.56
N ASP A 94 6.60 5.43 10.53
CA ASP A 94 7.48 6.57 10.22
C ASP A 94 8.71 6.10 9.45
N MET A 95 9.30 5.00 9.86
CA MET A 95 10.47 4.47 9.18
C MET A 95 10.14 4.02 7.77
N ILE A 96 8.98 3.40 7.61
CA ILE A 96 8.53 2.98 6.29
C ILE A 96 8.35 4.20 5.39
N GLN A 97 7.74 5.26 5.92
CA GLN A 97 7.51 6.46 5.14
C GLN A 97 8.82 7.09 4.69
N GLU A 98 9.80 7.15 5.57
CA GLU A 98 11.10 7.70 5.21
C GLU A 98 11.76 6.88 4.12
N GLU A 99 11.66 5.58 4.23
CA GLU A 99 12.29 4.72 3.25
C GLU A 99 11.60 4.83 1.90
N LEU A 100 10.28 4.95 1.89
CA LEU A 100 9.56 5.14 0.64
C LEU A 100 9.99 6.44 -0.03
N GLU A 101 10.20 7.49 0.76
CA GLU A 101 10.66 8.74 0.21
C GLU A 101 12.05 8.61 -0.36
N LYS A 102 12.94 7.93 0.34
CA LYS A 102 14.31 7.76 -0.12
C LYS A 102 14.38 7.03 -1.45
N ARG A 103 13.51 6.08 -1.64
CA ARG A 103 13.53 5.28 -2.86
C ARG A 103 12.71 5.90 -3.97
N GLY A 104 12.04 7.01 -3.68
CA GLY A 104 11.24 7.69 -4.69
C GLY A 104 9.92 7.03 -4.97
N PHE A 105 9.43 6.19 -4.08
CA PHE A 105 8.16 5.50 -4.25
C PHE A 105 6.99 6.31 -3.70
N LEU A 106 7.24 7.20 -2.75
CA LEU A 106 6.15 7.92 -2.09
C LEU A 106 5.69 9.07 -2.96
N ALA A 107 4.39 9.15 -3.21
CA ALA A 107 3.82 10.22 -3.99
C ALA A 107 3.06 11.16 -3.08
N LYS A 108 2.96 12.42 -3.48
CA LYS A 108 2.25 13.40 -2.69
C LYS A 108 0.78 13.29 -2.92
N LEU A 109 0.01 13.48 -1.85
CA LEU A 109 -1.43 13.56 -1.97
C LEU A 109 -1.77 14.91 -2.59
N GLN A 110 -2.73 14.91 -3.48
CA GLN A 110 -3.19 16.13 -4.12
C GLN A 110 -4.45 16.60 -3.42
N ASP A 111 -4.75 17.90 -3.55
CA ASP A 111 -5.89 18.48 -2.88
C ASP A 111 -7.21 17.84 -3.31
N TYR A 112 -7.29 17.38 -4.53
CA TYR A 112 -8.53 16.81 -5.02
C TYR A 112 -8.75 15.37 -4.60
N GLU A 113 -7.79 14.77 -3.92
CA GLU A 113 -7.92 13.36 -3.58
C GLU A 113 -8.81 13.19 -2.36
N PRO A 114 -9.70 12.20 -2.39
CA PRO A 114 -10.59 12.00 -1.27
C PRO A 114 -9.80 11.50 -0.07
N VAL A 115 -9.97 12.13 1.05
CA VAL A 115 -9.26 11.70 2.24
C VAL A 115 -10.07 10.74 3.07
N ASP A 116 -11.31 10.55 2.72
CA ASP A 116 -12.18 9.63 3.44
C ASP A 116 -11.68 8.22 3.40
N PHE A 117 -10.89 7.87 2.39
CA PHE A 117 -10.35 6.57 2.29
C PHE A 117 -9.58 6.22 3.51
N TRP A 118 -9.01 7.18 4.20
CA TRP A 118 -8.08 6.92 5.25
C TRP A 118 -8.73 6.95 6.62
N GLY A 119 -10.04 7.12 6.63
CA GLY A 119 -10.78 7.12 7.86
C GLY A 119 -10.51 8.28 8.74
N THR A 120 -10.02 9.38 8.21
CA THR A 120 -9.70 10.50 9.00
C THR A 120 -10.73 11.51 8.96
N SER A 121 -11.61 11.39 8.22
CA SER A 121 -12.54 12.40 8.02
C SER A 121 -13.12 13.03 9.19
N GLU A 122 -12.85 13.05 9.27
CA GLU A 122 -13.23 13.52 9.79
C GLU A 122 -13.39 14.13 10.15
N GLU A 123 -13.33 14.55 10.28
CA GLU A 123 -13.35 15.07 10.57
C GLU A 123 -13.66 15.68 10.47
N ALA A 124 -13.81 16.12 10.46
CA ALA A 124 -13.99 16.63 10.45
C ALA A 124 -14.27 17.19 10.84
#